data_8d440b93a9f05820f2fa138195c23627
#
_entry.id   8d440b93a9f05820f2fa138195c23627
#
_cell.length_a   1.000
_cell.length_b   1.000
_cell.length_c   1.000
_cell.angle_alpha   90.00
_cell.angle_beta   90.00
_cell.angle_gamma   90.00
#
_symmetry.space_group_name_H-M   'P 1'
#
loop_
_entity.id
_entity.type
_entity.pdbx_description
1 polymer ?
#
loop_
_entity_poly.entity_id
_entity_poly.type
_entity_poly.pdbx_seq_one_letter_code
_entity_poly.pdbx_strand_id
1 'polypeptide(L)'
;GLWRLDVKVAGSGVTGDLLAHCIDTAMWLNGPITQVSAMTETFIKERKHSLTGKVEPVGIDDASAFLCRFENGSLAMFEATRYARGHKALYTLEINGEHASCFWDLHALHRLQSFDHRDEGRVRGWRSVHITDGDQPYMKHWWVPGLQIGYEHTFIHQFADFCLAAGEGRS
;
A
#
# COMPACT_ATOMS: atom_id res chain seq x y z
N GLY A 1 0.74 -25.76 -9.30
CA GLY A 1 -0.07 -24.64 -9.74
C GLY A 1 -0.03 -23.49 -8.74
N LEU A 2 -0.17 -22.27 -9.20
CA LEU A 2 -0.26 -21.15 -8.29
C LEU A 2 -1.67 -21.14 -7.69
N TRP A 3 -1.80 -21.52 -6.44
CA TRP A 3 -3.07 -21.52 -5.68
C TRP A 3 -3.79 -20.17 -5.75
N ARG A 4 -3.02 -19.06 -5.87
CA ARG A 4 -3.53 -17.68 -6.04
C ARG A 4 -4.31 -17.44 -7.35
N LEU A 5 -4.31 -18.38 -8.28
CA LEU A 5 -5.08 -18.31 -9.54
C LEU A 5 -6.37 -19.14 -9.48
N ASP A 6 -6.59 -19.88 -8.41
CA ASP A 6 -7.79 -20.65 -8.16
C ASP A 6 -8.74 -19.90 -7.23
N VAL A 7 -9.86 -19.43 -7.77
CA VAL A 7 -10.86 -18.63 -7.02
C VAL A 7 -11.42 -19.41 -5.82
N LYS A 8 -11.51 -20.74 -5.89
CA LYS A 8 -12.03 -21.57 -4.78
C LYS A 8 -11.07 -21.64 -3.60
N VAL A 9 -9.78 -21.40 -3.86
CA VAL A 9 -8.73 -21.43 -2.83
C VAL A 9 -8.38 -20.03 -2.37
N ALA A 10 -8.22 -19.10 -3.31
CA ALA A 10 -7.79 -17.73 -3.04
C ALA A 10 -8.94 -16.75 -2.75
N GLY A 11 -10.16 -17.07 -3.16
CA GLY A 11 -11.33 -16.22 -3.01
C GLY A 11 -11.40 -15.10 -4.04
N SER A 12 -10.32 -14.41 -4.29
CA SER A 12 -10.20 -13.31 -5.26
C SER A 12 -8.78 -13.22 -5.83
N GLY A 13 -8.57 -12.37 -6.80
CA GLY A 13 -7.27 -12.06 -7.38
C GLY A 13 -6.59 -10.87 -6.70
N VAL A 14 -6.42 -9.78 -7.47
CA VAL A 14 -5.74 -8.58 -6.95
C VAL A 14 -6.51 -7.89 -5.83
N THR A 15 -7.84 -8.04 -5.78
CA THR A 15 -8.67 -7.43 -4.74
C THR A 15 -8.26 -7.94 -3.35
N GLY A 16 -8.17 -9.24 -3.16
CA GLY A 16 -7.82 -9.83 -1.87
C GLY A 16 -6.32 -9.93 -1.60
N ASP A 17 -5.48 -9.88 -2.65
CA ASP A 17 -4.02 -9.97 -2.50
C ASP A 17 -3.38 -8.56 -2.41
N LEU A 18 -3.54 -7.72 -3.43
CA LEU A 18 -2.85 -6.44 -3.49
C LEU A 18 -3.62 -5.30 -2.83
N LEU A 19 -4.93 -5.18 -3.12
CA LEU A 19 -5.75 -4.13 -2.52
C LEU A 19 -5.93 -4.27 -1.01
N ALA A 20 -5.83 -5.47 -0.46
CA ALA A 20 -5.87 -5.68 0.98
C ALA A 20 -4.83 -4.81 1.71
N HIS A 21 -3.61 -4.71 1.18
CA HIS A 21 -2.56 -3.85 1.74
C HIS A 21 -2.92 -2.36 1.66
N CYS A 22 -3.46 -1.93 0.51
CA CYS A 22 -3.86 -0.54 0.32
C CYS A 22 -5.01 -0.14 1.23
N ILE A 23 -6.01 -1.01 1.36
CA ILE A 23 -7.19 -0.80 2.22
C ILE A 23 -6.77 -0.75 3.69
N ASP A 24 -5.96 -1.69 4.14
CA ASP A 24 -5.46 -1.75 5.51
C ASP A 24 -4.69 -0.47 5.87
N THR A 25 -3.73 -0.07 5.03
CA THR A 25 -2.97 1.17 5.22
C THR A 25 -3.87 2.40 5.26
N ALA A 26 -4.84 2.49 4.34
CA ALA A 26 -5.74 3.63 4.28
C ALA A 26 -6.68 3.70 5.49
N MET A 27 -7.19 2.56 5.95
CA MET A 27 -8.03 2.48 7.15
C MET A 27 -7.22 2.78 8.43
N TRP A 28 -5.97 2.34 8.49
CA TRP A 28 -5.07 2.69 9.59
C TRP A 28 -4.82 4.20 9.67
N LEU A 29 -4.67 4.87 8.52
CA LEU A 29 -4.40 6.32 8.46
C LEU A 29 -5.64 7.18 8.60
N ASN A 30 -6.81 6.73 8.13
CA ASN A 30 -7.99 7.58 7.93
C ASN A 30 -9.30 7.03 8.51
N GLY A 31 -9.25 5.87 9.17
CA GLY A 31 -10.42 5.26 9.80
C GLY A 31 -11.25 4.38 8.87
N PRO A 32 -12.48 3.98 9.30
CA PRO A 32 -13.29 3.00 8.60
C PRO A 32 -13.83 3.48 7.26
N ILE A 33 -13.93 2.57 6.30
CA ILE A 33 -14.65 2.77 5.03
C ILE A 33 -16.11 2.40 5.22
N THR A 34 -17.02 3.26 4.79
CA THR A 34 -18.49 3.10 4.96
C THR A 34 -19.23 2.82 3.65
N GLN A 35 -18.68 3.24 2.52
CA GLN A 35 -19.30 3.05 1.20
C GLN A 35 -18.22 2.70 0.16
N VAL A 36 -18.57 1.81 -0.76
CA VAL A 36 -17.67 1.39 -1.87
C VAL A 36 -18.49 1.26 -3.15
N SER A 37 -17.89 1.72 -4.26
CA SER A 37 -18.34 1.43 -5.62
C SER A 37 -17.15 0.92 -6.42
N ALA A 38 -17.19 -0.34 -6.83
CA ALA A 38 -16.06 -1.06 -7.38
C ALA A 38 -16.34 -1.67 -8.76
N MET A 39 -15.26 -1.80 -9.54
CA MET A 39 -15.21 -2.57 -10.78
C MET A 39 -14.01 -3.50 -10.73
N THR A 40 -14.21 -4.73 -11.22
CA THR A 40 -13.14 -5.72 -11.36
C THR A 40 -13.11 -6.28 -12.77
N GLU A 41 -11.95 -6.71 -13.22
CA GLU A 41 -11.80 -7.36 -14.53
C GLU A 41 -10.79 -8.51 -14.47
N THR A 42 -11.12 -9.56 -15.22
CA THR A 42 -10.23 -10.69 -15.49
C THR A 42 -9.80 -10.60 -16.95
N PHE A 43 -8.62 -10.08 -17.24
CA PHE A 43 -8.12 -9.92 -18.60
C PHE A 43 -7.66 -11.25 -19.21
N ILE A 44 -7.05 -12.12 -18.39
CA ILE A 44 -6.55 -13.42 -18.84
C ILE A 44 -7.57 -14.49 -18.47
N LYS A 45 -8.41 -14.84 -19.44
CA LYS A 45 -9.53 -15.76 -19.21
C LYS A 45 -9.10 -17.23 -19.07
N GLU A 46 -7.92 -17.60 -19.59
CA GLU A 46 -7.40 -18.97 -19.57
C GLU A 46 -5.90 -18.98 -19.29
N ARG A 47 -5.44 -19.97 -18.55
CA ARG A 47 -4.01 -20.18 -18.29
C ARG A 47 -3.64 -21.65 -18.39
N LYS A 48 -2.41 -21.93 -18.85
CA LYS A 48 -1.82 -23.26 -18.80
C LYS A 48 -1.38 -23.57 -17.38
N HIS A 49 -1.95 -24.63 -16.80
CA HIS A 49 -1.59 -25.10 -15.48
C HIS A 49 -0.16 -25.65 -15.49
N SER A 50 0.72 -25.16 -14.61
CA SER A 50 2.16 -25.45 -14.65
C SER A 50 2.51 -26.92 -14.39
N LEU A 51 1.71 -27.64 -13.60
CA LEU A 51 1.96 -29.04 -13.26
C LEU A 51 1.33 -30.02 -14.25
N THR A 52 0.10 -29.72 -14.72
CA THR A 52 -0.66 -30.66 -15.56
C THR A 52 -0.50 -30.38 -17.07
N GLY A 53 -0.05 -29.16 -17.41
CA GLY A 53 0.03 -28.70 -18.79
C GLY A 53 -1.33 -28.40 -19.44
N LYS A 54 -2.45 -28.62 -18.75
CA LYS A 54 -3.80 -28.31 -19.27
C LYS A 54 -4.08 -26.82 -19.25
N VAL A 55 -4.83 -26.36 -20.24
CA VAL A 55 -5.38 -25.00 -20.25
C VAL A 55 -6.68 -25.03 -19.46
N GLU A 56 -6.81 -24.14 -18.51
CA GLU A 56 -7.97 -24.06 -17.64
C GLU A 56 -8.45 -22.60 -17.50
N PRO A 57 -9.75 -22.39 -17.27
CA PRO A 57 -10.30 -21.04 -17.11
C PRO A 57 -9.78 -20.38 -15.84
N VAL A 58 -9.64 -19.06 -15.89
CA VAL A 58 -9.25 -18.22 -14.75
C VAL A 58 -10.47 -17.45 -14.26
N GLY A 59 -10.80 -17.62 -12.99
CA GLY A 59 -11.95 -16.97 -12.35
C GLY A 59 -11.61 -15.87 -11.35
N ILE A 60 -10.33 -15.48 -11.25
CA ILE A 60 -9.89 -14.39 -10.38
C ILE A 60 -9.74 -13.09 -11.14
N ASP A 61 -9.86 -11.97 -10.44
CA ASP A 61 -9.64 -10.63 -10.98
C ASP A 61 -8.15 -10.34 -11.20
N ASP A 62 -7.82 -9.77 -12.37
CA ASP A 62 -6.49 -9.27 -12.73
C ASP A 62 -6.35 -7.77 -12.45
N ALA A 63 -7.47 -7.06 -12.39
CA ALA A 63 -7.56 -5.65 -12.04
C ALA A 63 -8.80 -5.37 -11.19
N SER A 64 -8.66 -4.44 -10.28
CA SER A 64 -9.75 -3.93 -9.46
C SER A 64 -9.53 -2.44 -9.18
N ALA A 65 -10.58 -1.65 -9.34
CA ALA A 65 -10.60 -0.25 -9.00
C ALA A 65 -11.89 0.09 -8.26
N PHE A 66 -11.80 0.98 -7.27
CA PHE A 66 -12.98 1.43 -6.55
C PHE A 66 -12.87 2.85 -6.02
N LEU A 67 -14.02 3.48 -5.90
CA LEU A 67 -14.24 4.70 -5.12
C LEU A 67 -14.82 4.33 -3.77
N CYS A 68 -14.40 5.00 -2.72
CA CYS A 68 -14.99 4.80 -1.41
C CYS A 68 -15.15 6.09 -0.63
N ARG A 69 -16.00 6.02 0.42
CA ARG A 69 -16.16 7.07 1.41
C ARG A 69 -15.80 6.52 2.78
N PHE A 70 -15.00 7.28 3.51
CA PHE A 70 -14.67 7.01 4.90
C PHE A 70 -15.75 7.56 5.85
N GLU A 71 -15.77 7.07 7.07
CA GLU A 71 -16.69 7.52 8.11
C GLU A 71 -16.58 9.03 8.38
N ASN A 72 -15.38 9.59 8.30
CA ASN A 72 -15.13 11.04 8.43
C ASN A 72 -15.60 11.88 7.23
N GLY A 73 -16.19 11.24 6.20
CA GLY A 73 -16.74 11.89 5.01
C GLY A 73 -15.75 12.06 3.85
N SER A 74 -14.47 11.76 4.05
CA SER A 74 -13.47 11.86 2.96
C SER A 74 -13.71 10.83 1.86
N LEU A 75 -13.28 11.17 0.64
CA LEU A 75 -13.34 10.30 -0.53
C LEU A 75 -11.95 9.74 -0.84
N ALA A 76 -11.90 8.50 -1.30
CA ALA A 76 -10.68 7.93 -1.84
C ALA A 76 -10.94 7.08 -3.08
N MET A 77 -9.89 6.90 -3.85
CA MET A 77 -9.83 6.07 -5.05
C MET A 77 -8.70 5.07 -4.89
N PHE A 78 -8.99 3.81 -5.20
CA PHE A 78 -8.03 2.72 -5.14
C PHE A 78 -7.95 1.99 -6.47
N GLU A 79 -6.77 1.57 -6.84
CA GLU A 79 -6.53 0.71 -7.99
C GLU A 79 -5.46 -0.34 -7.64
N ALA A 80 -5.68 -1.56 -8.09
CA ALA A 80 -4.64 -2.58 -8.14
C ALA A 80 -4.79 -3.44 -9.39
N THR A 81 -3.66 -3.75 -10.01
CA THR A 81 -3.66 -4.58 -11.22
C THR A 81 -2.36 -5.37 -11.33
N ARG A 82 -2.49 -6.62 -11.78
CA ARG A 82 -1.35 -7.45 -12.21
C ARG A 82 -1.03 -7.27 -13.69
N TYR A 83 -1.82 -6.45 -14.39
CA TYR A 83 -1.70 -6.29 -15.84
C TYR A 83 -0.90 -5.05 -16.26
N ALA A 84 -0.60 -4.14 -15.36
CA ALA A 84 0.27 -2.99 -15.60
C ALA A 84 1.75 -3.43 -15.64
N ARG A 85 2.13 -4.11 -16.72
CA ARG A 85 3.43 -4.80 -16.84
C ARG A 85 4.65 -3.88 -16.85
N GLY A 86 4.46 -2.58 -17.03
CA GLY A 86 5.49 -1.56 -16.91
C GLY A 86 5.87 -1.23 -15.46
N HIS A 87 5.05 -1.65 -14.50
CA HIS A 87 5.29 -1.46 -13.08
C HIS A 87 5.57 -2.80 -12.40
N LYS A 88 6.48 -2.78 -11.43
CA LYS A 88 6.82 -3.94 -10.59
C LYS A 88 6.74 -3.54 -9.14
N ALA A 89 5.83 -4.18 -8.39
CA ALA A 89 5.59 -3.87 -6.98
C ALA A 89 5.37 -2.37 -6.73
N LEU A 90 4.73 -1.67 -7.67
CA LEU A 90 4.35 -0.28 -7.46
C LEU A 90 3.30 -0.23 -6.35
N TYR A 91 3.62 0.52 -5.30
CA TYR A 91 2.69 0.86 -4.25
C TYR A 91 2.91 2.32 -3.89
N THR A 92 1.93 3.14 -4.19
CA THR A 92 1.94 4.57 -3.90
C THR A 92 0.72 4.95 -3.09
N LEU A 93 0.88 5.97 -2.28
CA LEU A 93 -0.17 6.53 -1.45
C LEU A 93 -0.07 8.06 -1.51
N GLU A 94 -1.19 8.72 -1.78
CA GLU A 94 -1.31 10.17 -1.69
C GLU A 94 -2.51 10.54 -0.81
N ILE A 95 -2.30 11.48 0.09
CA ILE A 95 -3.34 12.02 0.96
C ILE A 95 -3.35 13.53 0.81
N ASN A 96 -4.51 14.08 0.50
CA ASN A 96 -4.74 15.52 0.38
C ASN A 96 -5.72 15.96 1.47
N GLY A 97 -5.22 16.68 2.46
CA GLY A 97 -6.01 17.26 3.55
C GLY A 97 -6.20 18.77 3.38
N GLU A 98 -6.93 19.36 4.31
CA GLU A 98 -7.22 20.80 4.31
C GLU A 98 -5.96 21.67 4.42
N HIS A 99 -4.99 21.25 5.22
CA HIS A 99 -3.80 22.04 5.54
C HIS A 99 -2.52 21.52 4.92
N ALA A 100 -2.48 20.23 4.55
CA ALA A 100 -1.29 19.60 4.03
C ALA A 100 -1.62 18.44 3.11
N SER A 101 -0.66 18.08 2.26
CA SER A 101 -0.69 16.87 1.45
C SER A 101 0.57 16.05 1.69
N CYS A 102 0.47 14.74 1.53
CA CYS A 102 1.63 13.87 1.53
C CYS A 102 1.52 12.82 0.41
N PHE A 103 2.67 12.41 -0.09
CA PHE A 103 2.81 11.35 -1.07
C PHE A 103 3.95 10.43 -0.67
N TRP A 104 3.72 9.14 -0.77
CA TRP A 104 4.70 8.11 -0.49
C TRP A 104 4.74 7.07 -1.61
N ASP A 105 5.94 6.54 -1.87
CA ASP A 105 6.21 5.52 -2.88
C ASP A 105 7.09 4.41 -2.27
N LEU A 106 6.65 3.16 -2.39
CA LEU A 106 7.38 1.99 -1.92
C LEU A 106 8.81 1.89 -2.51
N HIS A 107 9.01 2.39 -3.74
CA HIS A 107 10.32 2.41 -4.39
C HIS A 107 11.23 3.55 -3.91
N ALA A 108 10.70 4.45 -3.07
CA ALA A 108 11.45 5.54 -2.42
C ALA A 108 11.21 5.53 -0.90
N LEU A 109 11.35 4.36 -0.26
CA LEU A 109 11.02 4.10 1.15
C LEU A 109 11.57 5.13 2.12
N HIS A 110 12.74 5.70 1.84
CA HIS A 110 13.45 6.65 2.70
C HIS A 110 13.02 8.11 2.47
N ARG A 111 11.98 8.35 1.67
CA ARG A 111 11.48 9.70 1.35
C ARG A 111 9.97 9.77 1.52
N LEU A 112 9.53 10.79 2.25
CA LEU A 112 8.14 11.21 2.27
C LEU A 112 8.05 12.57 1.58
N GLN A 113 7.19 12.69 0.58
CA GLN A 113 6.87 13.98 0.00
C GLN A 113 5.79 14.65 0.84
N SER A 114 6.02 15.91 1.20
CA SER A 114 5.12 16.70 2.04
C SER A 114 4.90 18.07 1.44
N PHE A 115 3.65 18.54 1.48
CA PHE A 115 3.25 19.86 1.02
C PHE A 115 2.41 20.53 2.11
N ASP A 116 2.80 21.73 2.57
CA ASP A 116 2.03 22.50 3.54
C ASP A 116 1.32 23.67 2.82
N HIS A 117 0.00 23.67 2.85
CA HIS A 117 -0.81 24.73 2.22
C HIS A 117 -0.64 26.10 2.88
N ARG A 118 -0.15 26.13 4.14
CA ARG A 118 0.03 27.34 4.94
C ARG A 118 1.37 28.04 4.67
N ASP A 119 2.26 27.42 3.90
CA ASP A 119 3.53 28.03 3.52
C ASP A 119 3.31 29.31 2.70
N GLU A 120 4.23 30.26 2.81
CA GLU A 120 4.24 31.46 1.96
C GLU A 120 4.32 31.08 0.49
N GLY A 121 3.48 31.72 -0.36
CA GLY A 121 3.28 31.31 -1.75
C GLY A 121 4.56 31.21 -2.60
N ARG A 122 5.58 32.04 -2.31
CA ARG A 122 6.87 32.01 -3.03
C ARG A 122 7.74 30.79 -2.73
N VAL A 123 7.52 30.14 -1.58
CA VAL A 123 8.30 28.97 -1.13
C VAL A 123 7.42 27.74 -0.98
N ARG A 124 6.13 27.86 -1.28
CA ARG A 124 5.19 26.75 -1.21
C ARG A 124 5.49 25.73 -2.28
N GLY A 125 5.75 24.51 -1.88
CA GLY A 125 6.07 23.41 -2.78
C GLY A 125 6.22 22.08 -2.05
N TRP A 126 6.35 21.03 -2.83
CA TRP A 126 6.64 19.69 -2.27
C TRP A 126 8.03 19.68 -1.65
N ARG A 127 8.11 19.18 -0.41
CA ARG A 127 9.35 18.92 0.32
C ARG A 127 9.59 17.42 0.35
N SER A 128 10.82 17.01 0.11
CA SER A 128 11.24 15.63 0.28
C SER A 128 11.82 15.45 1.68
N VAL A 129 11.03 14.91 2.58
CA VAL A 129 11.43 14.63 3.96
C VAL A 129 12.24 13.34 4.01
N HIS A 130 13.41 13.38 4.60
CA HIS A 130 14.29 12.23 4.75
C HIS A 130 13.91 11.45 6.01
N ILE A 131 13.26 10.29 5.85
CA ILE A 131 12.78 9.51 6.99
C ILE A 131 13.86 8.66 7.66
N THR A 132 15.09 8.68 7.13
CA THR A 132 16.24 8.02 7.72
C THR A 132 17.16 8.99 8.47
N ASP A 133 16.68 10.18 8.80
CA ASP A 133 17.35 11.11 9.72
C ASP A 133 17.28 10.59 11.15
N GLY A 134 18.25 10.96 11.98
CA GLY A 134 18.38 10.50 13.37
C GLY A 134 17.19 10.86 14.27
N ASP A 135 16.43 11.89 13.91
CA ASP A 135 15.24 12.33 14.66
C ASP A 135 14.00 11.44 14.39
N GLN A 136 14.07 10.56 13.39
CA GLN A 136 12.96 9.66 13.06
C GLN A 136 12.87 8.48 14.04
N PRO A 137 11.65 8.06 14.43
CA PRO A 137 11.44 7.11 15.54
C PRO A 137 12.23 5.81 15.44
N TYR A 138 12.29 5.22 14.24
CA TYR A 138 12.96 3.93 14.04
C TYR A 138 14.46 4.08 13.83
N MET A 139 14.95 5.24 13.33
CA MET A 139 16.37 5.45 13.01
C MET A 139 17.29 5.47 14.21
N LYS A 140 16.79 5.73 15.42
CA LYS A 140 17.56 5.63 16.66
C LYS A 140 18.16 4.24 16.91
N HIS A 141 17.65 3.20 16.24
CA HIS A 141 18.09 1.81 16.34
C HIS A 141 19.02 1.39 15.19
N TRP A 142 19.25 2.26 14.22
CA TRP A 142 20.02 1.97 13.03
C TRP A 142 21.27 2.86 12.92
N TRP A 143 22.30 2.30 12.36
CA TRP A 143 23.56 2.96 12.05
C TRP A 143 23.68 3.08 10.52
N VAL A 144 24.03 4.19 9.93
CA VAL A 144 24.21 5.58 10.45
C VAL A 144 23.02 6.41 9.97
N PRO A 145 22.59 7.48 10.67
CA PRO A 145 21.55 8.39 10.16
C PRO A 145 21.89 8.91 8.76
N GLY A 146 20.87 8.96 7.87
CA GLY A 146 21.02 9.35 6.48
C GLY A 146 21.30 8.21 5.50
N LEU A 147 21.70 7.02 5.98
CA LEU A 147 21.77 5.83 5.12
C LEU A 147 20.38 5.29 4.83
N GLN A 148 20.25 4.62 3.68
CA GLN A 148 18.99 4.02 3.26
C GLN A 148 18.69 2.76 4.06
N ILE A 149 17.39 2.58 4.38
CA ILE A 149 16.84 1.32 4.85
C ILE A 149 16.11 0.65 3.69
N GLY A 150 16.09 -0.69 3.68
CA GLY A 150 15.44 -1.50 2.66
C GLY A 150 14.07 -1.98 3.07
N TYR A 151 13.41 -2.69 2.16
CA TYR A 151 12.09 -3.26 2.35
C TYR A 151 12.02 -4.22 3.55
N GLU A 152 13.04 -5.03 3.77
CA GLU A 152 13.16 -5.98 4.88
C GLU A 152 13.17 -5.31 6.26
N HIS A 153 13.62 -4.06 6.36
CA HIS A 153 13.62 -3.29 7.61
C HIS A 153 12.19 -2.98 8.08
N THR A 154 11.23 -2.89 7.16
CA THR A 154 9.82 -2.67 7.52
C THR A 154 9.27 -3.85 8.34
N PHE A 155 9.65 -5.08 8.00
CA PHE A 155 9.27 -6.26 8.77
C PHE A 155 9.97 -6.30 10.13
N ILE A 156 11.23 -5.87 10.22
CA ILE A 156 11.94 -5.78 11.50
C ILE A 156 11.22 -4.79 12.43
N HIS A 157 10.82 -3.62 11.92
CA HIS A 157 10.06 -2.64 12.69
C HIS A 157 8.71 -3.21 13.16
N GLN A 158 7.97 -3.87 12.26
CA GLN A 158 6.69 -4.49 12.59
C GLN A 158 6.82 -5.55 13.70
N PHE A 159 7.82 -6.42 13.61
CA PHE A 159 8.06 -7.42 14.66
C PHE A 159 8.51 -6.79 15.97
N ALA A 160 9.32 -5.74 15.94
CA ALA A 160 9.72 -5.01 17.14
C ALA A 160 8.49 -4.38 17.83
N ASP A 161 7.62 -3.71 17.07
CA ASP A 161 6.38 -3.12 17.59
C ASP A 161 5.44 -4.18 18.17
N PHE A 162 5.31 -5.32 17.48
CA PHE A 162 4.52 -6.45 17.99
C PHE A 162 5.06 -7.00 19.31
N CYS A 163 6.38 -7.22 19.41
CA CYS A 163 7.00 -7.70 20.64
C CYS A 163 6.84 -6.72 21.80
N LEU A 164 6.99 -5.42 21.52
CA LEU A 164 6.77 -4.36 22.53
C LEU A 164 5.32 -4.32 22.99
N ALA A 165 4.37 -4.34 22.05
CA ALA A 165 2.93 -4.36 22.38
C ALA A 165 2.55 -5.59 23.21
N ALA A 166 3.04 -6.77 22.84
CA ALA A 166 2.81 -8.01 23.57
C ALA A 166 3.41 -7.95 24.99
N GLY A 167 4.61 -7.39 25.14
CA GLY A 167 5.27 -7.22 26.44
C GLY A 167 4.55 -6.22 27.37
N GLU A 168 3.87 -5.24 26.79
CA GLU A 168 3.08 -4.22 27.51
C GLU A 168 1.60 -4.59 27.67
N GLY A 169 1.17 -5.74 27.14
CA GLY A 169 -0.24 -6.18 27.17
C GLY A 169 -1.18 -5.31 26.33
N ARG A 170 -0.65 -4.62 25.30
CA ARG A 170 -1.43 -3.86 24.31
C ARG A 170 -1.87 -4.73 23.14
N SER A 171 -3.08 -4.53 22.67
CA SER A 171 -3.62 -5.13 21.44
C SER A 171 -3.42 -4.20 20.25
#